data_e39ef26e78498f442ea50bae932295ca
#
_entry.id   e39ef26e78498f442ea50bae932295ca
#
_cell.length_a   1.000
_cell.length_b   1.000
_cell.length_c   1.000
_cell.angle_alpha   90.00
_cell.angle_beta   90.00
_cell.angle_gamma   90.00
#
_symmetry.space_group_name_H-M   'P 1'
#
loop_
_entity.id
_entity.type
_entity.pdbx_description
1 polymer ?
#
loop_
_entity_poly.entity_id
_entity_poly.type
_entity_poly.pdbx_seq_one_letter_code
_entity_poly.pdbx_strand_id
1 'polypeptide(L)'
;MKRSLLTLSLLALSAPVFAGGPELQPLREIAIQDGGRTKPFDSYARELAKRVQGARAFGFETIAGLEPTEWLLATLAAPERWRSEPILKVTHAGLRQAAGLPADKDRYSFQELADHKGLQDALAHVREKLDRNEDPDPVEREVLDLYDTLMTYQGVMSGESLHIVPTPTTRRPPGTRSPISRPHRRRPSPRCRASARW
;
A
#
# COMPACT_ATOMS: atom_id res chain seq x y z
N MET A 1 -7.89 -58.78 23.59
CA MET A 1 -6.77 -57.86 23.33
C MET A 1 -6.82 -57.46 21.87
N LYS A 2 -7.45 -56.32 21.52
CA LYS A 2 -7.52 -55.81 20.14
C LYS A 2 -6.92 -54.39 20.17
N ARG A 3 -5.72 -54.22 19.60
CA ARG A 3 -5.02 -52.95 19.46
C ARG A 3 -5.52 -52.29 18.16
N SER A 4 -6.33 -51.23 18.28
CA SER A 4 -6.71 -50.37 17.17
C SER A 4 -5.62 -49.32 16.97
N LEU A 5 -4.88 -49.44 15.87
CA LEU A 5 -3.95 -48.42 15.38
C LEU A 5 -4.76 -47.32 14.68
N LEU A 6 -4.90 -46.17 15.32
CA LEU A 6 -5.38 -44.96 14.73
C LEU A 6 -4.22 -44.33 13.92
N THR A 7 -4.26 -44.49 12.61
CA THR A 7 -3.38 -43.74 11.68
C THR A 7 -3.91 -42.34 11.52
N LEU A 8 -3.22 -41.40 12.19
CA LEU A 8 -3.46 -39.95 12.04
C LEU A 8 -2.83 -39.48 10.72
N SER A 9 -3.63 -39.38 9.65
CA SER A 9 -3.20 -38.78 8.39
C SER A 9 -3.03 -37.26 8.57
N LEU A 10 -1.78 -36.83 8.71
CA LEU A 10 -1.40 -35.44 8.72
C LEU A 10 -1.45 -34.93 7.28
N LEU A 11 -2.56 -34.31 6.89
CA LEU A 11 -2.68 -33.58 5.63
C LEU A 11 -1.81 -32.34 5.73
N ALA A 12 -0.57 -32.42 5.25
CA ALA A 12 0.29 -31.25 5.09
C ALA A 12 -0.31 -30.37 3.98
N LEU A 13 -0.99 -29.31 4.39
CA LEU A 13 -1.45 -28.23 3.50
C LEU A 13 -0.21 -27.48 3.03
N SER A 14 0.37 -27.91 1.92
CA SER A 14 1.48 -27.21 1.27
C SER A 14 0.96 -25.87 0.73
N ALA A 15 1.15 -24.81 1.51
CA ALA A 15 1.02 -23.45 0.98
C ALA A 15 2.04 -23.26 -0.15
N PRO A 16 1.66 -22.69 -1.31
CA PRO A 16 2.63 -22.37 -2.34
C PRO A 16 3.62 -21.35 -1.77
N VAL A 17 4.85 -21.79 -1.55
CA VAL A 17 5.97 -20.89 -1.25
C VAL A 17 6.30 -20.19 -2.56
N PHE A 18 5.82 -18.98 -2.75
CA PHE A 18 6.35 -18.09 -3.75
C PHE A 18 7.74 -17.64 -3.27
N ALA A 19 8.75 -18.44 -3.57
CA ALA A 19 10.12 -18.01 -3.36
C ALA A 19 10.37 -16.83 -4.29
N GLY A 20 10.67 -15.65 -3.70
CA GLY A 20 10.97 -14.42 -4.44
C GLY A 20 12.11 -14.64 -5.42
N GLY A 21 11.75 -15.02 -6.65
CA GLY A 21 12.68 -15.32 -7.72
C GLY A 21 12.76 -14.18 -8.74
N PRO A 22 13.70 -14.26 -9.67
CA PRO A 22 13.85 -13.30 -10.78
C PRO A 22 12.57 -13.16 -11.63
N GLU A 23 11.63 -14.08 -11.54
CA GLU A 23 10.36 -14.07 -12.26
C GLU A 23 9.40 -12.96 -11.83
N LEU A 24 9.52 -12.42 -10.60
CA LEU A 24 8.70 -11.30 -10.13
C LEU A 24 9.21 -9.94 -10.55
N GLN A 25 10.43 -9.84 -11.09
CA GLN A 25 11.02 -8.57 -11.49
C GLN A 25 10.17 -7.78 -12.50
N PRO A 26 9.58 -8.39 -13.53
CA PRO A 26 8.71 -7.67 -14.46
C PRO A 26 7.44 -7.11 -13.78
N LEU A 27 6.90 -7.80 -12.79
CA LEU A 27 5.73 -7.36 -12.05
C LEU A 27 6.05 -6.18 -11.14
N ARG A 28 7.25 -6.14 -10.54
CA ARG A 28 7.70 -5.05 -9.67
C ARG A 28 7.77 -3.70 -10.40
N GLU A 29 8.01 -3.72 -11.71
CA GLU A 29 8.17 -2.54 -12.56
C GLU A 29 6.86 -2.04 -13.18
N ILE A 30 5.75 -2.77 -13.02
CA ILE A 30 4.44 -2.34 -13.53
C ILE A 30 4.10 -0.97 -12.94
N ALA A 31 3.71 -0.05 -13.82
CA ALA A 31 3.32 1.30 -13.44
C ALA A 31 1.90 1.30 -12.85
N ILE A 32 1.78 1.74 -11.60
CA ILE A 32 0.52 1.92 -10.89
C ILE A 32 0.28 3.40 -10.68
N GLN A 33 -0.95 3.85 -10.93
CA GLN A 33 -1.37 5.20 -10.57
C GLN A 33 -1.99 5.19 -9.17
N ASP A 34 -1.39 5.96 -8.27
CA ASP A 34 -1.87 6.12 -6.90
C ASP A 34 -1.70 7.57 -6.44
N GLY A 35 -2.74 8.16 -5.86
CA GLY A 35 -2.75 9.54 -5.39
C GLY A 35 -2.39 10.57 -6.48
N GLY A 36 -2.76 10.33 -7.74
CA GLY A 36 -2.44 11.20 -8.88
C GLY A 36 -1.00 11.09 -9.38
N ARG A 37 -0.21 10.15 -8.85
CA ARG A 37 1.18 9.89 -9.27
C ARG A 37 1.33 8.48 -9.80
N THR A 38 2.23 8.32 -10.78
CA THR A 38 2.61 7.00 -11.26
C THR A 38 3.83 6.51 -10.47
N LYS A 39 3.74 5.30 -9.94
CA LYS A 39 4.82 4.64 -9.19
C LYS A 39 4.93 3.17 -9.59
N PRO A 40 6.12 2.53 -9.42
CA PRO A 40 6.25 1.09 -9.60
C PRO A 40 5.38 0.30 -8.62
N PHE A 41 4.89 -0.87 -9.04
CA PHE A 41 4.12 -1.79 -8.20
C PHE A 41 4.85 -2.14 -6.90
N ASP A 42 6.17 -2.36 -6.96
CA ASP A 42 6.99 -2.63 -5.77
C ASP A 42 6.95 -1.46 -4.76
N SER A 43 7.03 -0.22 -5.24
CA SER A 43 6.93 0.96 -4.37
C SER A 43 5.57 1.07 -3.70
N TYR A 44 4.49 0.81 -4.45
CA TYR A 44 3.13 0.77 -3.92
C TYR A 44 2.97 -0.34 -2.86
N ALA A 45 3.47 -1.54 -3.15
CA ALA A 45 3.43 -2.67 -2.22
C ALA A 45 4.15 -2.36 -0.90
N ARG A 46 5.34 -1.72 -0.96
CA ARG A 46 6.11 -1.32 0.22
C ARG A 46 5.41 -0.24 1.05
N GLU A 47 4.79 0.73 0.39
CA GLU A 47 4.02 1.77 1.08
C GLU A 47 2.80 1.18 1.79
N LEU A 48 2.06 0.30 1.14
CA LEU A 48 0.93 -0.39 1.74
C LEU A 48 1.36 -1.30 2.90
N ALA A 49 2.44 -2.07 2.73
CA ALA A 49 2.98 -2.92 3.78
C ALA A 49 3.37 -2.11 5.03
N LYS A 50 3.97 -0.93 4.87
CA LYS A 50 4.28 -0.02 5.98
C LYS A 50 3.01 0.46 6.69
N ARG A 51 1.97 0.83 5.95
CA ARG A 51 0.69 1.24 6.56
C ARG A 51 0.07 0.12 7.38
N VAL A 52 0.03 -1.08 6.82
CA VAL A 52 -0.53 -2.28 7.47
C VAL A 52 0.24 -2.66 8.75
N GLN A 53 1.56 -2.49 8.75
CA GLN A 53 2.41 -2.76 9.92
C GLN A 53 2.51 -1.59 10.91
N GLY A 54 1.80 -0.49 10.66
CA GLY A 54 1.88 0.74 11.43
C GLY A 54 3.06 1.62 11.00
N ALA A 55 2.79 2.89 10.75
CA ALA A 55 3.66 3.87 10.08
C ALA A 55 5.07 4.07 10.68
N ARG A 56 5.38 3.48 11.83
CA ARG A 56 6.69 3.57 12.52
C ARG A 56 7.60 2.37 12.28
N ALA A 57 7.21 1.41 11.44
CA ALA A 57 8.07 0.29 11.10
C ALA A 57 9.28 0.79 10.31
N PHE A 58 10.44 0.84 10.97
CA PHE A 58 11.73 1.06 10.32
C PHE A 58 12.20 -0.26 9.70
N GLY A 59 12.31 -0.28 8.38
CA GLY A 59 12.82 -1.44 7.65
C GLY A 59 11.74 -2.16 6.83
N PHE A 60 12.19 -3.10 6.01
CA PHE A 60 11.32 -3.96 5.22
C PHE A 60 11.01 -5.21 6.04
N GLU A 61 10.01 -5.10 6.92
CA GLU A 61 9.51 -6.28 7.59
C GLU A 61 8.65 -7.08 6.61
N THR A 62 8.85 -8.38 6.62
CA THR A 62 7.99 -9.30 5.86
C THR A 62 6.61 -9.38 6.53
N ILE A 63 5.56 -9.54 5.74
CA ILE A 63 4.20 -9.79 6.24
C ILE A 63 3.93 -11.27 6.09
N ALA A 64 3.73 -11.96 7.20
CA ALA A 64 3.57 -13.42 7.24
C ALA A 64 4.68 -14.19 6.48
N GLY A 65 5.93 -13.68 6.56
CA GLY A 65 7.09 -14.27 5.89
C GLY A 65 7.26 -13.91 4.41
N LEU A 66 6.36 -13.11 3.83
CA LEU A 66 6.40 -12.67 2.44
C LEU A 66 6.99 -11.25 2.32
N GLU A 67 7.77 -10.99 1.28
CA GLU A 67 8.15 -9.64 0.91
C GLU A 67 6.92 -8.80 0.48
N PRO A 68 6.96 -7.46 0.55
CA PRO A 68 5.81 -6.61 0.26
C PRO A 68 5.15 -6.88 -1.09
N THR A 69 5.92 -7.07 -2.15
CA THR A 69 5.39 -7.40 -3.50
C THR A 69 4.72 -8.76 -3.53
N GLU A 70 5.33 -9.76 -2.91
CA GLU A 70 4.77 -11.11 -2.81
C GLU A 70 3.49 -11.13 -1.99
N TRP A 71 3.51 -10.45 -0.85
CA TRP A 71 2.33 -10.30 0.00
C TRP A 71 1.17 -9.62 -0.74
N LEU A 72 1.43 -8.53 -1.46
CA LEU A 72 0.41 -7.84 -2.22
C LEU A 72 -0.19 -8.72 -3.32
N LEU A 73 0.64 -9.47 -4.06
CA LEU A 73 0.18 -10.44 -5.06
C LEU A 73 -0.62 -11.58 -4.42
N ALA A 74 -0.18 -12.09 -3.28
CA ALA A 74 -0.91 -13.12 -2.54
C ALA A 74 -2.27 -12.61 -2.04
N THR A 75 -2.34 -11.35 -1.62
CA THR A 75 -3.60 -10.69 -1.19
C THR A 75 -4.58 -10.59 -2.36
N LEU A 76 -4.11 -10.18 -3.54
CA LEU A 76 -4.93 -10.11 -4.75
C LEU A 76 -5.40 -11.48 -5.22
N ALA A 77 -4.57 -12.51 -5.08
CA ALA A 77 -4.89 -13.87 -5.50
C ALA A 77 -5.87 -14.59 -4.55
N ALA A 78 -5.85 -14.26 -3.27
CA ALA A 78 -6.66 -14.93 -2.25
C ALA A 78 -7.17 -13.92 -1.18
N PRO A 79 -8.03 -12.95 -1.56
CA PRO A 79 -8.45 -11.87 -0.67
C PRO A 79 -9.15 -12.36 0.60
N GLU A 80 -9.96 -13.42 0.51
CA GLU A 80 -10.69 -13.95 1.67
C GLU A 80 -9.75 -14.51 2.76
N ARG A 81 -8.64 -15.12 2.36
CA ARG A 81 -7.62 -15.57 3.31
C ARG A 81 -7.03 -14.38 4.06
N TRP A 82 -6.65 -13.34 3.32
CA TRP A 82 -5.98 -12.17 3.89
C TRP A 82 -6.91 -11.23 4.67
N ARG A 83 -8.21 -11.36 4.46
CA ARG A 83 -9.24 -10.67 5.25
C ARG A 83 -9.24 -11.13 6.72
N SER A 84 -8.97 -12.41 6.97
CA SER A 84 -8.97 -13.02 8.31
C SER A 84 -7.59 -13.11 8.95
N GLU A 85 -6.50 -12.86 8.19
CA GLU A 85 -5.13 -12.93 8.70
C GLU A 85 -4.80 -11.73 9.58
N PRO A 86 -4.25 -11.89 10.82
CA PRO A 86 -3.96 -10.80 11.74
C PRO A 86 -2.66 -10.06 11.38
N ILE A 87 -2.69 -9.28 10.32
CA ILE A 87 -1.53 -8.54 9.79
C ILE A 87 -1.53 -7.05 10.12
N LEU A 88 -2.70 -6.47 10.41
CA LEU A 88 -2.85 -5.04 10.70
C LEU A 88 -2.36 -4.75 12.12
N LYS A 89 -1.34 -3.91 12.24
CA LYS A 89 -0.72 -3.59 13.51
C LYS A 89 -1.23 -2.26 14.06
N VAL A 90 -1.84 -2.30 15.25
CA VAL A 90 -2.33 -1.14 15.98
C VAL A 90 -1.48 -0.92 17.23
N THR A 91 -0.46 -0.05 17.12
CA THR A 91 0.51 0.18 18.20
C THR A 91 0.12 1.32 19.13
N HIS A 92 -0.70 2.27 18.69
CA HIS A 92 -1.03 3.46 19.46
C HIS A 92 -1.96 3.11 20.64
N ALA A 93 -1.47 3.27 21.87
CA ALA A 93 -2.20 2.89 23.08
C ALA A 93 -3.52 3.68 23.25
N GLY A 94 -3.50 4.99 22.96
CA GLY A 94 -4.69 5.84 23.04
C GLY A 94 -5.77 5.42 22.06
N LEU A 95 -5.39 5.04 20.81
CA LEU A 95 -6.32 4.50 19.82
C LEU A 95 -6.95 3.19 20.31
N ARG A 96 -6.14 2.26 20.82
CA ARG A 96 -6.67 0.99 21.36
C ARG A 96 -7.65 1.21 22.50
N GLN A 97 -7.33 2.16 23.39
CA GLN A 97 -8.21 2.52 24.49
C GLN A 97 -9.51 3.18 24.00
N ALA A 98 -9.42 4.15 23.10
CA ALA A 98 -10.58 4.86 22.54
C ALA A 98 -11.52 3.93 21.77
N ALA A 99 -10.96 2.97 21.02
CA ALA A 99 -11.71 1.98 20.27
C ALA A 99 -12.13 0.75 21.14
N GLY A 100 -11.66 0.64 22.40
CA GLY A 100 -11.94 -0.53 23.25
C GLY A 100 -11.27 -1.81 22.75
N LEU A 101 -10.14 -1.70 22.05
CA LEU A 101 -9.37 -2.85 21.59
C LEU A 101 -8.56 -3.48 22.73
N PRO A 102 -8.35 -4.82 22.74
CA PRO A 102 -7.56 -5.50 23.77
C PRO A 102 -6.14 -4.91 23.91
N ALA A 103 -5.69 -4.69 25.14
CA ALA A 103 -4.38 -4.10 25.42
C ALA A 103 -3.22 -5.07 25.19
N ASP A 104 -3.47 -6.37 25.29
CA ASP A 104 -2.51 -7.47 25.17
C ASP A 104 -2.26 -7.88 23.71
N LYS A 105 -3.05 -7.38 22.76
CA LYS A 105 -2.98 -7.69 21.34
C LYS A 105 -2.62 -6.42 20.55
N ASP A 106 -1.66 -6.55 19.65
CA ASP A 106 -1.24 -5.44 18.75
C ASP A 106 -1.50 -5.72 17.27
N ARG A 107 -1.86 -6.96 16.91
CA ARG A 107 -2.16 -7.37 15.54
C ARG A 107 -3.61 -7.85 15.42
N TYR A 108 -4.27 -7.36 14.39
CA TYR A 108 -5.68 -7.63 14.12
C TYR A 108 -5.85 -8.03 12.66
N SER A 109 -6.90 -8.78 12.37
CA SER A 109 -7.32 -9.00 11.00
C SER A 109 -8.16 -7.81 10.49
N PHE A 110 -8.29 -7.71 9.16
CA PHE A 110 -9.18 -6.71 8.58
C PHE A 110 -10.62 -6.90 9.07
N GLN A 111 -11.10 -8.14 9.12
CA GLN A 111 -12.45 -8.46 9.54
C GLN A 111 -12.69 -8.06 11.00
N GLU A 112 -11.75 -8.36 11.91
CA GLU A 112 -11.86 -7.96 13.31
C GLU A 112 -12.00 -6.45 13.49
N LEU A 113 -11.21 -5.65 12.76
CA LEU A 113 -11.26 -4.20 12.85
C LEU A 113 -12.48 -3.60 12.14
N ALA A 114 -12.86 -4.13 10.98
CA ALA A 114 -14.02 -3.65 10.23
C ALA A 114 -15.33 -3.87 10.98
N ASP A 115 -15.45 -5.00 11.69
CA ASP A 115 -16.64 -5.36 12.45
C ASP A 115 -16.60 -4.82 13.88
N HIS A 116 -15.49 -4.15 14.29
CA HIS A 116 -15.32 -3.71 15.67
C HIS A 116 -16.16 -2.47 15.99
N LYS A 117 -17.19 -2.64 16.81
CA LYS A 117 -18.12 -1.56 17.14
C LYS A 117 -17.45 -0.34 17.77
N GLY A 118 -16.52 -0.53 18.71
CA GLY A 118 -15.83 0.60 19.35
C GLY A 118 -15.01 1.43 18.37
N LEU A 119 -14.42 0.81 17.33
CA LEU A 119 -13.73 1.54 16.28
C LEU A 119 -14.71 2.33 15.38
N GLN A 120 -15.86 1.74 15.07
CA GLN A 120 -16.92 2.41 14.31
C GLN A 120 -17.50 3.61 15.09
N ASP A 121 -17.74 3.45 16.40
CA ASP A 121 -18.24 4.52 17.26
C ASP A 121 -17.19 5.66 17.40
N ALA A 122 -15.91 5.32 17.57
CA ALA A 122 -14.83 6.31 17.59
C ALA A 122 -14.73 7.08 16.26
N LEU A 123 -14.84 6.38 15.14
CA LEU A 123 -14.84 7.03 13.82
C LEU A 123 -16.05 7.94 13.60
N ALA A 124 -17.24 7.53 14.06
CA ALA A 124 -18.45 8.35 13.97
C ALA A 124 -18.29 9.63 14.77
N HIS A 125 -17.72 9.55 15.98
CA HIS A 125 -17.42 10.72 16.82
C HIS A 125 -16.47 11.70 16.13
N VAL A 126 -15.37 11.20 15.52
CA VAL A 126 -14.41 12.06 14.82
C VAL A 126 -15.05 12.73 13.60
N ARG A 127 -15.86 12.02 12.84
CA ARG A 127 -16.60 12.58 11.69
C ARG A 127 -17.53 13.71 12.12
N GLU A 128 -18.28 13.53 13.21
CA GLU A 128 -19.16 14.56 13.74
C GLU A 128 -18.39 15.85 14.15
N LYS A 129 -17.17 15.72 14.71
CA LYS A 129 -16.29 16.86 14.99
C LYS A 129 -15.84 17.56 13.71
N LEU A 130 -15.43 16.79 12.71
CA LEU A 130 -15.02 17.35 11.41
C LEU A 130 -16.18 18.13 10.72
N ASP A 131 -17.40 17.60 10.80
CA ASP A 131 -18.59 18.26 10.26
C ASP A 131 -18.88 19.60 10.97
N ARG A 132 -18.48 19.73 12.24
CA ARG A 132 -18.53 20.98 12.99
C ARG A 132 -17.32 21.90 12.77
N ASN A 133 -16.40 21.53 11.86
CA ASN A 133 -15.10 22.21 11.62
C ASN A 133 -14.21 22.27 12.87
N GLU A 134 -14.27 21.27 13.74
CA GLU A 134 -13.39 21.12 14.88
C GLU A 134 -12.17 20.27 14.49
N ASP A 135 -10.98 20.68 14.96
CA ASP A 135 -9.75 19.95 14.69
C ASP A 135 -9.69 18.64 15.50
N PRO A 136 -9.40 17.49 14.85
CA PRO A 136 -9.22 16.22 15.56
C PRO A 136 -7.98 16.25 16.46
N ASP A 137 -8.09 15.68 17.64
CA ASP A 137 -6.98 15.50 18.55
C ASP A 137 -5.98 14.43 18.04
N PRO A 138 -4.82 14.23 18.69
CA PRO A 138 -3.82 13.25 18.23
C PRO A 138 -4.34 11.81 18.18
N VAL A 139 -5.23 11.41 19.09
CA VAL A 139 -5.82 10.04 19.12
C VAL A 139 -6.84 9.90 18.00
N GLU A 140 -7.65 10.90 17.79
CA GLU A 140 -8.64 10.96 16.73
C GLU A 140 -8.00 10.92 15.32
N ARG A 141 -6.83 11.56 15.16
CA ARG A 141 -6.04 11.43 13.91
C ARG A 141 -5.58 10.00 13.67
N GLU A 142 -5.14 9.29 14.70
CA GLU A 142 -4.77 7.88 14.58
C GLU A 142 -5.99 6.99 14.23
N VAL A 143 -7.20 7.34 14.66
CA VAL A 143 -8.46 6.68 14.24
C VAL A 143 -8.69 6.88 12.75
N LEU A 144 -8.51 8.11 12.25
CA LEU A 144 -8.64 8.41 10.82
C LEU A 144 -7.58 7.69 9.98
N ASP A 145 -6.32 7.67 10.43
CA ASP A 145 -5.22 7.00 9.75
C ASP A 145 -5.43 5.48 9.68
N LEU A 146 -5.95 4.88 10.75
CA LEU A 146 -6.31 3.46 10.75
C LEU A 146 -7.47 3.20 9.78
N TYR A 147 -8.49 4.05 9.78
CA TYR A 147 -9.61 3.92 8.86
C TYR A 147 -9.17 4.04 7.39
N ASP A 148 -8.31 5.01 7.07
CA ASP A 148 -7.74 5.16 5.72
C ASP A 148 -6.94 3.92 5.30
N THR A 149 -6.19 3.35 6.24
CA THR A 149 -5.47 2.09 6.01
C THR A 149 -6.42 0.94 5.71
N LEU A 150 -7.52 0.81 6.47
CA LEU A 150 -8.54 -0.22 6.23
C LEU A 150 -9.21 -0.04 4.86
N MET A 151 -9.58 1.18 4.49
CA MET A 151 -10.20 1.47 3.20
C MET A 151 -9.27 1.19 2.04
N THR A 152 -8.00 1.60 2.16
CA THR A 152 -6.97 1.31 1.15
C THR A 152 -6.79 -0.21 0.99
N TYR A 153 -6.69 -0.94 2.10
CA TYR A 153 -6.51 -2.38 2.08
C TYR A 153 -7.75 -3.10 1.51
N GLN A 154 -8.95 -2.65 1.83
CA GLN A 154 -10.18 -3.16 1.23
C GLN A 154 -10.20 -2.94 -0.27
N GLY A 155 -9.85 -1.75 -0.75
CA GLY A 155 -9.77 -1.43 -2.17
C GLY A 155 -8.74 -2.30 -2.92
N VAL A 156 -7.66 -2.71 -2.24
CA VAL A 156 -6.70 -3.68 -2.80
C VAL A 156 -7.32 -5.07 -2.89
N MET A 157 -7.97 -5.55 -1.82
CA MET A 157 -8.61 -6.86 -1.82
C MET A 157 -9.73 -6.98 -2.88
N SER A 158 -10.45 -5.89 -3.14
CA SER A 158 -11.47 -5.83 -4.22
C SER A 158 -10.87 -5.60 -5.62
N GLY A 159 -9.59 -5.25 -5.71
CA GLY A 159 -8.92 -4.88 -6.97
C GLY A 159 -9.20 -3.45 -7.44
N GLU A 160 -10.03 -2.69 -6.74
CA GLU A 160 -10.45 -1.33 -7.13
C GLU A 160 -9.32 -0.29 -6.98
N SER A 161 -8.40 -0.49 -6.04
CA SER A 161 -7.29 0.45 -5.79
C SER A 161 -6.12 0.30 -6.75
N LEU A 162 -6.11 -0.73 -7.60
CA LEU A 162 -5.00 -1.00 -8.51
C LEU A 162 -5.28 -0.45 -9.91
N HIS A 163 -4.89 0.79 -10.13
CA HIS A 163 -4.98 1.41 -11.45
C HIS A 163 -3.67 1.20 -12.22
N ILE A 164 -3.62 0.11 -13.00
CA ILE A 164 -2.47 -0.19 -13.86
C ILE A 164 -2.45 0.79 -15.03
N VAL A 165 -1.34 1.51 -15.18
CA VAL A 165 -1.13 2.41 -16.31
C VAL A 165 -0.55 1.61 -17.47
N PRO A 166 -1.27 1.48 -18.61
CA PRO A 166 -0.72 0.79 -19.76
C PRO A 166 0.51 1.55 -20.26
N THR A 167 1.67 0.93 -20.17
CA THR A 167 2.89 1.48 -20.77
C THR A 167 2.75 1.35 -22.28
N PRO A 168 2.75 2.45 -23.05
CA PRO A 168 2.73 2.33 -24.50
C PRO A 168 3.98 1.55 -24.93
N THR A 169 3.76 0.36 -25.49
CA THR A 169 4.84 -0.45 -26.05
C THR A 169 5.31 0.26 -27.30
N THR A 170 6.16 1.29 -27.15
CA THR A 170 6.93 1.81 -28.25
C THR A 170 7.96 0.74 -28.60
N ARG A 171 7.56 -0.25 -29.41
CA ARG A 171 8.51 -1.00 -30.22
C ARG A 171 9.18 0.02 -31.14
N ARG A 172 10.24 0.63 -30.63
CA ARG A 172 11.14 1.39 -31.50
C ARG A 172 11.73 0.36 -32.47
N PRO A 173 11.43 0.43 -33.78
CA PRO A 173 12.03 -0.49 -34.70
C PRO A 173 13.56 -0.33 -34.62
N PRO A 174 14.31 -1.45 -34.60
CA PRO A 174 15.76 -1.39 -34.53
C PRO A 174 16.26 -0.57 -35.73
N GLY A 175 16.91 0.56 -35.51
CA GLY A 175 17.53 1.36 -36.56
C GLY A 175 17.07 2.82 -36.71
N THR A 176 16.01 3.29 -36.07
CA THR A 176 15.66 4.72 -36.11
C THR A 176 16.56 5.50 -35.14
N ARG A 177 17.67 6.02 -35.72
CA ARG A 177 18.43 7.08 -35.03
C ARG A 177 17.53 8.29 -34.88
N SER A 178 17.39 8.80 -33.68
CA SER A 178 16.74 10.09 -33.44
C SER A 178 17.44 11.15 -34.30
N PRO A 179 16.72 11.99 -35.05
CA PRO A 179 17.36 13.16 -35.63
C PRO A 179 17.88 13.98 -34.44
N ILE A 180 19.19 14.09 -34.35
CA ILE A 180 19.88 14.96 -33.40
C ILE A 180 19.29 16.34 -33.63
N SER A 181 18.53 16.82 -32.66
CA SER A 181 18.02 18.20 -32.62
C SER A 181 19.24 19.12 -32.73
N ARG A 182 19.40 19.76 -33.93
CA ARG A 182 20.45 20.75 -34.13
C ARG A 182 20.30 21.80 -33.04
N PRO A 183 21.37 22.20 -32.33
CA PRO A 183 21.30 23.24 -31.34
C PRO A 183 20.80 24.51 -32.05
N HIS A 184 19.70 25.07 -31.51
CA HIS A 184 19.17 26.35 -31.94
C HIS A 184 20.31 27.39 -31.90
N ARG A 185 20.77 27.83 -33.08
CA ARG A 185 21.65 28.97 -33.24
C ARG A 185 20.94 30.16 -32.57
N ARG A 186 21.42 30.57 -31.42
CA ARG A 186 20.97 31.81 -30.78
C ARG A 186 21.22 32.96 -31.77
N ARG A 187 20.16 33.61 -32.23
CA ARG A 187 20.24 34.88 -32.92
C ARG A 187 20.89 35.89 -31.97
N PRO A 188 21.91 36.69 -32.39
CA PRO A 188 22.42 37.75 -31.56
C PRO A 188 21.34 38.80 -31.39
N SER A 189 21.10 39.22 -30.14
CA SER A 189 20.19 40.29 -29.75
C SER A 189 20.68 41.61 -30.37
N PRO A 190 19.81 42.49 -30.92
CA PRO A 190 20.20 43.78 -31.38
C PRO A 190 20.64 44.63 -30.17
N ARG A 191 21.88 45.14 -30.27
CA ARG A 191 22.43 46.09 -29.28
C ARG A 191 21.56 47.35 -29.28
N CYS A 192 20.91 47.63 -28.15
CA CYS A 192 20.38 48.96 -27.89
C CYS A 192 21.53 49.97 -27.84
N ARG A 193 21.61 50.83 -28.85
CA ARG A 193 22.44 52.02 -28.81
C ARG A 193 21.82 52.99 -27.79
N ALA A 194 22.51 53.18 -26.70
CA ALA A 194 22.26 54.28 -25.81
C ALA A 194 22.59 55.61 -26.56
N SER A 195 21.56 56.39 -26.85
CA SER A 195 21.73 57.81 -27.18
C SER A 195 21.74 58.57 -25.86
N ALA A 196 22.91 59.04 -25.49
CA ALA A 196 23.07 60.12 -24.54
C ALA A 196 22.58 61.43 -25.20
N ARG A 197 21.70 62.16 -24.56
CA ARG A 197 21.68 63.64 -24.55
C ARG A 197 20.83 64.17 -23.42
N TRP A 198 21.48 65.05 -22.63
CA TRP A 198 21.07 66.11 -21.68
C TRP A 198 20.49 65.66 -20.35
#